data_2970b82b4db2f4113a2427a592c61e0d
#
_entry.id   2970b82b4db2f4113a2427a592c61e0d
#
_cell.length_a   1.000
_cell.length_b   1.000
_cell.length_c   1.000
_cell.angle_alpha   90.00
_cell.angle_beta   90.00
_cell.angle_gamma   90.00
#
_symmetry.space_group_name_H-M   'P 1'
#
loop_
_entity.id
_entity.type
_entity.pdbx_description
1 polymer ?
#
loop_
_entity_poly.entity_id
_entity_poly.type
_entity_poly.pdbx_seq_one_letter_code
_entity_poly.pdbx_strand_id
1 'polypeptide(L)'
;EIDESNATLGFGDGGGAIILQADIKGNPLITEMRSYGQYWDQGVIWGGGTMYMSDKDKFYMKNADANMVQVNTFRAIKFYYDMLKKYEIDIDDVSLFITTQISKLMIKKCSEALSIKEENIVMQVVELGNTAAASMPIALSRAIESGRLSLSSGKRIVFLGAPNGLTIGFATLVL
;
A
#
# COMPACT_ATOMS: atom_id res chain seq x y z
N GLU A 1 23.61 20.42 1.57
CA GLU A 1 23.64 19.32 0.57
C GLU A 1 22.54 18.34 0.94
N ILE A 2 21.62 18.09 0.02
CA ILE A 2 20.59 17.07 0.17
C ILE A 2 21.28 15.75 -0.13
N ASP A 3 21.38 14.88 0.86
CA ASP A 3 21.87 13.52 0.66
C ASP A 3 20.82 12.73 -0.16
N GLU A 4 21.11 12.51 -1.43
CA GLU A 4 20.23 11.77 -2.36
C GLU A 4 19.95 10.32 -1.92
N SER A 5 20.76 9.79 -0.99
CA SER A 5 20.52 8.48 -0.37
C SER A 5 19.39 8.51 0.67
N ASN A 6 18.85 9.68 1.00
CA ASN A 6 17.85 9.82 2.04
C ASN A 6 16.46 9.37 1.55
N ALA A 7 16.02 8.21 2.02
CA ALA A 7 14.70 7.63 1.69
C ALA A 7 13.51 8.55 2.02
N THR A 8 13.73 9.60 2.78
CA THR A 8 12.68 10.58 3.14
C THR A 8 12.29 11.50 1.98
N LEU A 9 13.12 11.64 0.94
CA LEU A 9 12.84 12.47 -0.23
C LEU A 9 11.61 12.01 -1.04
N GLY A 10 11.18 10.77 -0.86
CA GLY A 10 9.99 10.22 -1.52
C GLY A 10 8.70 10.33 -0.72
N PHE A 11 8.74 10.85 0.52
CA PHE A 11 7.55 10.99 1.34
C PHE A 11 6.79 12.28 1.01
N GLY A 12 5.46 12.19 1.14
CA GLY A 12 4.55 13.33 1.09
C GLY A 12 3.64 13.34 2.32
N ASP A 13 3.10 14.50 2.64
CA ASP A 13 2.13 14.66 3.72
C ASP A 13 0.71 14.43 3.20
N GLY A 14 -0.11 13.76 4.00
CA GLY A 14 -1.50 13.51 3.64
C GLY A 14 -2.30 12.91 4.78
N GLY A 15 -3.61 13.09 4.71
CA GLY A 15 -4.57 12.50 5.62
C GLY A 15 -5.74 11.91 4.83
N GLY A 16 -6.34 10.83 5.34
CA GLY A 16 -7.52 10.23 4.75
C GLY A 16 -8.35 9.52 5.80
N ALA A 17 -9.66 9.46 5.55
CA ALA A 17 -10.61 8.74 6.39
C ALA A 17 -11.58 7.95 5.52
N ILE A 18 -11.96 6.77 5.99
CA ILE A 18 -12.97 5.92 5.37
C ILE A 18 -14.03 5.61 6.43
N ILE A 19 -15.29 5.83 6.07
CA ILE A 19 -16.42 5.46 6.92
C ILE A 19 -16.97 4.13 6.41
N LEU A 20 -16.97 3.12 7.27
CA LEU A 20 -17.57 1.82 7.01
C LEU A 20 -18.87 1.68 7.77
N GLN A 21 -19.91 1.21 7.09
CA GLN A 21 -21.19 0.90 7.69
C GLN A 21 -21.50 -0.59 7.49
N ALA A 22 -22.01 -1.24 8.51
CA ALA A 22 -22.48 -2.61 8.39
C ALA A 22 -23.70 -2.65 7.46
N ASP A 23 -23.65 -3.53 6.45
CA ASP A 23 -24.77 -3.81 5.57
C ASP A 23 -25.00 -5.31 5.51
N ILE A 24 -26.17 -5.75 6.00
CA ILE A 24 -26.56 -7.18 6.04
C ILE A 24 -26.82 -7.73 4.63
N LYS A 25 -27.15 -6.87 3.67
CA LYS A 25 -27.40 -7.24 2.27
C LYS A 25 -26.21 -6.99 1.34
N GLY A 26 -25.16 -6.33 1.86
CA GLY A 26 -24.00 -5.97 1.09
C GLY A 26 -23.03 -7.15 0.88
N ASN A 27 -22.11 -6.93 -0.05
CA ASN A 27 -21.03 -7.89 -0.26
C ASN A 27 -20.03 -7.85 0.91
N PRO A 28 -19.46 -9.00 1.31
CA PRO A 28 -18.53 -9.03 2.41
C PRO A 28 -17.25 -8.26 2.09
N LEU A 29 -16.75 -7.50 3.06
CA LEU A 29 -15.38 -7.03 3.07
C LEU A 29 -14.48 -8.19 3.48
N ILE A 30 -13.65 -8.65 2.55
CA ILE A 30 -12.66 -9.70 2.81
C ILE A 30 -11.33 -9.02 3.15
N THR A 31 -10.71 -9.42 4.25
CA THR A 31 -9.40 -8.90 4.66
C THR A 31 -8.49 -10.02 5.12
N GLU A 32 -7.21 -9.92 4.74
CA GLU A 32 -6.15 -10.83 5.18
C GLU A 32 -4.88 -10.05 5.48
N MET A 33 -4.17 -10.46 6.52
CA MET A 33 -2.90 -9.84 6.89
C MET A 33 -1.87 -10.91 7.26
N ARG A 34 -0.61 -10.64 6.92
CA ARG A 34 0.53 -11.47 7.35
C ARG A 34 1.68 -10.59 7.81
N SER A 35 2.11 -10.79 9.05
CA SER A 35 3.24 -10.06 9.63
C SER A 35 4.48 -10.95 9.70
N TYR A 36 5.62 -10.34 9.40
CA TYR A 36 6.96 -10.94 9.47
C TYR A 36 7.77 -10.14 10.49
N GLY A 37 7.50 -10.37 11.78
CA GLY A 37 8.03 -9.57 12.89
C GLY A 37 9.55 -9.54 13.00
N GLN A 38 10.26 -10.50 12.40
CA GLN A 38 11.73 -10.49 12.33
C GLN A 38 12.31 -9.31 11.53
N TYR A 39 11.48 -8.55 10.80
CA TYR A 39 11.89 -7.38 9.99
C TYR A 39 11.40 -6.05 10.59
N TRP A 40 11.06 -6.06 11.88
CA TRP A 40 10.46 -4.92 12.59
C TRP A 40 11.33 -3.65 12.56
N ASP A 41 12.66 -3.79 12.48
CA ASP A 41 13.64 -2.70 12.50
C ASP A 41 14.01 -2.17 11.10
N GLN A 42 13.37 -2.68 10.06
CA GLN A 42 13.62 -2.23 8.71
C GLN A 42 12.75 -1.02 8.34
N GLY A 43 13.40 0.07 7.96
CA GLY A 43 12.70 1.31 7.65
C GLY A 43 12.07 1.96 8.88
N VAL A 44 12.87 2.14 9.94
CA VAL A 44 12.45 2.69 11.23
C VAL A 44 13.05 4.08 11.47
N ILE A 45 12.28 4.94 12.09
CA ILE A 45 12.74 6.20 12.70
C ILE A 45 12.75 5.99 14.19
N TRP A 46 13.93 5.97 14.80
CA TRP A 46 14.09 5.71 16.23
C TRP A 46 13.78 6.92 17.11
N GLY A 47 13.96 8.13 16.57
CA GLY A 47 13.76 9.39 17.29
C GLY A 47 12.29 9.78 17.43
N GLY A 48 12.02 10.71 18.31
CA GLY A 48 10.68 11.25 18.57
C GLY A 48 9.83 10.45 19.55
N GLY A 49 10.27 9.23 19.95
CA GLY A 49 9.63 8.43 20.99
C GLY A 49 10.29 8.65 22.36
N THR A 50 9.77 7.98 23.38
CA THR A 50 10.29 8.09 24.76
C THR A 50 11.72 7.59 24.93
N MET A 51 12.20 6.71 24.05
CA MET A 51 13.54 6.13 24.12
C MET A 51 14.62 7.10 23.61
N TYR A 52 14.32 7.91 22.60
CA TYR A 52 15.29 8.82 21.95
C TYR A 52 14.66 10.20 21.72
N MET A 53 14.22 10.87 22.80
CA MET A 53 13.47 12.12 22.75
C MET A 53 14.22 13.29 22.10
N SER A 54 15.53 13.37 22.26
CA SER A 54 16.36 14.50 21.84
C SER A 54 17.61 14.14 21.05
N ASP A 55 17.81 12.87 20.72
CA ASP A 55 18.93 12.40 19.91
C ASP A 55 18.62 12.66 18.42
N LYS A 56 19.18 13.76 17.89
CA LYS A 56 18.93 14.22 16.51
C LYS A 56 19.35 13.21 15.46
N ASP A 57 20.36 12.39 15.71
CA ASP A 57 20.84 11.38 14.76
C ASP A 57 19.84 10.22 14.60
N LYS A 58 18.87 10.11 15.50
CA LYS A 58 17.79 9.12 15.46
C LYS A 58 16.53 9.59 14.72
N PHE A 59 16.46 10.86 14.34
CA PHE A 59 15.28 11.41 13.63
C PHE A 59 15.28 11.11 12.13
N TYR A 60 16.30 10.46 11.63
CA TYR A 60 16.38 10.05 10.23
C TYR A 60 15.94 8.60 10.07
N MET A 61 15.24 8.34 8.96
CA MET A 61 14.82 6.99 8.62
C MET A 61 16.03 6.10 8.30
N LYS A 62 16.15 4.99 9.01
CA LYS A 62 17.10 3.96 8.67
C LYS A 62 16.51 3.08 7.57
N ASN A 63 17.15 3.07 6.42
CA ASN A 63 16.70 2.29 5.28
C ASN A 63 16.90 0.79 5.50
N ALA A 64 15.99 0.01 4.92
CA ALA A 64 16.23 -1.41 4.71
C ALA A 64 17.34 -1.59 3.67
N ASP A 65 18.14 -2.63 3.83
CA ASP A 65 19.06 -3.10 2.79
C ASP A 65 18.30 -3.36 1.48
N ALA A 66 18.91 -3.00 0.34
CA ALA A 66 18.31 -3.16 -0.99
C ALA A 66 17.90 -4.62 -1.28
N ASN A 67 18.68 -5.59 -0.82
CA ASN A 67 18.34 -7.02 -0.93
C ASN A 67 17.06 -7.35 -0.15
N MET A 68 16.90 -6.77 1.03
CA MET A 68 15.69 -6.98 1.84
C MET A 68 14.46 -6.34 1.22
N VAL A 69 14.59 -5.17 0.60
CA VAL A 69 13.49 -4.54 -0.16
C VAL A 69 13.03 -5.46 -1.28
N GLN A 70 13.96 -6.07 -2.01
CA GLN A 70 13.64 -7.03 -3.07
C GLN A 70 12.94 -8.28 -2.53
N VAL A 71 13.46 -8.86 -1.45
CA VAL A 71 12.87 -10.05 -0.79
C VAL A 71 11.48 -9.75 -0.26
N ASN A 72 11.26 -8.58 0.35
CA ASN A 72 9.97 -8.18 0.88
C ASN A 72 8.96 -7.92 -0.25
N THR A 73 9.39 -7.34 -1.35
CA THR A 73 8.57 -7.19 -2.56
C THR A 73 8.09 -8.53 -3.09
N PHE A 74 9.00 -9.49 -3.22
CA PHE A 74 8.66 -10.83 -3.67
C PHE A 74 7.65 -11.52 -2.73
N ARG A 75 7.83 -11.39 -1.40
CA ARG A 75 6.87 -11.90 -0.41
C ARG A 75 5.50 -11.26 -0.55
N ALA A 76 5.44 -9.95 -0.76
CA ALA A 76 4.19 -9.24 -0.96
C ALA A 76 3.47 -9.73 -2.22
N ILE A 77 4.16 -9.80 -3.35
CA ILE A 77 3.60 -10.28 -4.61
C ILE A 77 3.07 -11.71 -4.46
N LYS A 78 3.88 -12.61 -3.85
CA LYS A 78 3.45 -13.98 -3.59
C LYS A 78 2.19 -14.04 -2.71
N PHE A 79 2.15 -13.26 -1.64
CA PHE A 79 0.99 -13.19 -0.76
C PHE A 79 -0.26 -12.71 -1.50
N TYR A 80 -0.15 -11.67 -2.32
CA TYR A 80 -1.28 -11.16 -3.11
C TYR A 80 -1.79 -12.20 -4.11
N TYR A 81 -0.88 -12.88 -4.80
CA TYR A 81 -1.24 -13.98 -5.70
C TYR A 81 -1.98 -15.10 -4.95
N ASP A 82 -1.46 -15.52 -3.78
CA ASP A 82 -2.08 -16.55 -2.95
C ASP A 82 -3.50 -16.12 -2.49
N MET A 83 -3.71 -14.82 -2.21
CA MET A 83 -5.02 -14.29 -1.79
C MET A 83 -6.01 -14.22 -2.95
N LEU A 84 -5.60 -13.74 -4.13
CA LEU A 84 -6.44 -13.76 -5.31
C LEU A 84 -6.90 -15.18 -5.63
N LYS A 85 -5.98 -16.15 -5.58
CA LYS A 85 -6.29 -17.56 -5.78
C LYS A 85 -7.21 -18.13 -4.68
N LYS A 86 -6.93 -17.85 -3.41
CA LYS A 86 -7.71 -18.34 -2.24
C LYS A 86 -9.17 -17.93 -2.32
N TYR A 87 -9.43 -16.70 -2.79
CA TYR A 87 -10.77 -16.14 -2.88
C TYR A 87 -11.36 -16.21 -4.29
N GLU A 88 -10.72 -16.96 -5.19
CA GLU A 88 -11.18 -17.18 -6.58
C GLU A 88 -11.47 -15.84 -7.31
N ILE A 89 -10.60 -14.84 -7.08
CA ILE A 89 -10.73 -13.53 -7.70
C ILE A 89 -9.96 -13.54 -9.02
N ASP A 90 -10.69 -13.42 -10.12
CA ASP A 90 -10.08 -13.17 -11.42
C ASP A 90 -9.60 -11.70 -11.49
N ILE A 91 -8.37 -11.51 -11.94
CA ILE A 91 -7.78 -10.17 -12.08
C ILE A 91 -8.56 -9.32 -13.08
N ASP A 92 -9.12 -9.92 -14.11
CA ASP A 92 -9.92 -9.21 -15.09
C ASP A 92 -11.28 -8.73 -14.54
N ASP A 93 -11.76 -9.32 -13.44
CA ASP A 93 -12.97 -8.87 -12.72
C ASP A 93 -12.70 -7.71 -11.75
N VAL A 94 -11.44 -7.36 -11.52
CA VAL A 94 -11.07 -6.26 -10.62
C VAL A 94 -10.98 -4.97 -11.39
N SER A 95 -11.87 -4.04 -11.05
CA SER A 95 -11.93 -2.74 -11.72
C SER A 95 -10.84 -1.77 -11.24
N LEU A 96 -10.36 -1.95 -10.02
CA LEU A 96 -9.34 -1.07 -9.46
C LEU A 96 -8.48 -1.75 -8.41
N PHE A 97 -7.16 -1.65 -8.58
CA PHE A 97 -6.17 -2.01 -7.58
C PHE A 97 -5.59 -0.75 -6.93
N ILE A 98 -5.66 -0.68 -5.62
CA ILE A 98 -5.11 0.39 -4.81
C ILE A 98 -3.96 -0.18 -3.99
N THR A 99 -2.73 0.21 -4.34
CA THR A 99 -1.52 -0.30 -3.69
C THR A 99 -0.92 0.75 -2.74
N THR A 100 -0.07 0.29 -1.81
CA THR A 100 0.81 1.20 -1.08
C THR A 100 1.66 1.99 -2.08
N GLN A 101 1.67 3.31 -1.96
CA GLN A 101 2.33 4.24 -2.89
C GLN A 101 3.81 4.45 -2.52
N ILE A 102 4.63 3.39 -2.56
CA ILE A 102 6.04 3.46 -2.15
C ILE A 102 6.87 4.17 -3.22
N SER A 103 6.82 3.71 -4.45
CA SER A 103 7.45 4.33 -5.62
C SER A 103 6.81 3.84 -6.92
N LYS A 104 6.93 4.64 -7.98
CA LYS A 104 6.46 4.25 -9.31
C LYS A 104 7.02 2.90 -9.77
N LEU A 105 8.31 2.67 -9.51
CA LEU A 105 8.97 1.41 -9.91
C LEU A 105 8.38 0.21 -9.19
N MET A 106 8.12 0.32 -7.89
CA MET A 106 7.56 -0.77 -7.09
C MET A 106 6.11 -1.09 -7.50
N ILE A 107 5.30 -0.06 -7.75
CA ILE A 107 3.93 -0.25 -8.24
C ILE A 107 3.95 -0.97 -9.61
N LYS A 108 4.82 -0.54 -10.54
CA LYS A 108 4.98 -1.21 -11.84
C LYS A 108 5.41 -2.67 -11.69
N LYS A 109 6.42 -2.97 -10.88
CA LYS A 109 6.84 -4.35 -10.63
C LYS A 109 5.72 -5.22 -10.06
N CYS A 110 4.92 -4.66 -9.15
CA CYS A 110 3.76 -5.36 -8.60
C CYS A 110 2.70 -5.63 -9.68
N SER A 111 2.36 -4.62 -10.50
CA SER A 111 1.36 -4.78 -11.57
C SER A 111 1.80 -5.77 -12.64
N GLU A 112 3.06 -5.72 -13.08
CA GLU A 112 3.63 -6.66 -14.03
C GLU A 112 3.60 -8.10 -13.51
N ALA A 113 4.06 -8.30 -12.25
CA ALA A 113 4.12 -9.63 -11.64
C ALA A 113 2.73 -10.26 -11.39
N LEU A 114 1.70 -9.44 -11.20
CA LEU A 114 0.31 -9.88 -11.02
C LEU A 114 -0.52 -9.77 -12.30
N SER A 115 0.08 -9.35 -13.42
CA SER A 115 -0.63 -9.13 -14.71
C SER A 115 -1.77 -8.11 -14.61
N ILE A 116 -1.64 -7.10 -13.74
CA ILE A 116 -2.62 -6.03 -13.58
C ILE A 116 -2.46 -5.02 -14.72
N LYS A 117 -3.52 -4.69 -15.43
CA LYS A 117 -3.53 -3.68 -16.48
C LYS A 117 -3.27 -2.28 -15.89
N GLU A 118 -2.54 -1.42 -16.61
CA GLU A 118 -2.15 -0.09 -16.12
C GLU A 118 -3.39 0.79 -15.82
N GLU A 119 -4.43 0.69 -16.60
CA GLU A 119 -5.69 1.39 -16.37
C GLU A 119 -6.41 0.96 -15.08
N ASN A 120 -6.14 -0.23 -14.56
CA ASN A 120 -6.77 -0.78 -13.36
C ASN A 120 -5.97 -0.51 -12.08
N ILE A 121 -4.80 0.13 -12.16
CA ILE A 121 -4.01 0.47 -10.96
C ILE A 121 -4.02 1.98 -10.69
N VAL A 122 -4.04 2.36 -9.42
CA VAL A 122 -3.91 3.77 -9.02
C VAL A 122 -2.44 4.11 -8.85
N MET A 123 -1.98 5.15 -9.53
CA MET A 123 -0.62 5.67 -9.39
C MET A 123 -0.67 7.17 -9.09
N GLN A 124 -0.48 7.53 -7.83
CA GLN A 124 -0.47 8.92 -7.35
C GLN A 124 0.87 9.33 -6.71
N VAL A 125 1.76 8.36 -6.49
CA VAL A 125 3.07 8.60 -5.87
C VAL A 125 3.91 9.64 -6.62
N VAL A 126 3.70 9.75 -7.93
CA VAL A 126 4.42 10.73 -8.79
C VAL A 126 4.04 12.18 -8.45
N GLU A 127 2.80 12.39 -7.99
CA GLU A 127 2.28 13.73 -7.67
C GLU A 127 2.37 14.06 -6.18
N LEU A 128 2.07 13.07 -5.33
CA LEU A 128 1.90 13.27 -3.89
C LEU A 128 3.04 12.69 -3.06
N GLY A 129 3.94 11.92 -3.67
CA GLY A 129 4.90 11.13 -2.92
C GLY A 129 4.22 9.97 -2.18
N ASN A 130 4.99 9.33 -1.31
CA ASN A 130 4.49 8.29 -0.42
C ASN A 130 3.85 8.91 0.83
N THR A 131 2.54 9.01 0.87
CA THR A 131 1.77 9.52 2.02
C THR A 131 1.48 8.46 3.08
N ALA A 132 2.30 7.41 3.14
CA ALA A 132 2.22 6.30 4.10
C ALA A 132 0.80 5.71 4.21
N ALA A 133 0.22 5.65 5.41
CA ALA A 133 -1.13 5.08 5.63
C ALA A 133 -2.24 5.85 4.91
N ALA A 134 -2.06 7.15 4.64
CA ALA A 134 -3.01 7.96 3.90
C ALA A 134 -3.06 7.63 2.40
N SER A 135 -2.06 6.93 1.85
CA SER A 135 -1.98 6.61 0.41
C SER A 135 -3.24 5.93 -0.13
N MET A 136 -3.75 4.94 0.57
CA MET A 136 -4.90 4.15 0.09
C MET A 136 -6.22 4.92 0.15
N PRO A 137 -6.60 5.58 1.26
CA PRO A 137 -7.82 6.38 1.29
C PRO A 137 -7.78 7.57 0.32
N ILE A 138 -6.63 8.22 0.13
CA ILE A 138 -6.48 9.28 -0.89
C ILE A 138 -6.66 8.69 -2.29
N ALA A 139 -6.06 7.55 -2.61
CA ALA A 139 -6.21 6.89 -3.90
C ALA A 139 -7.67 6.51 -4.20
N LEU A 140 -8.37 6.00 -3.20
CA LEU A 140 -9.80 5.69 -3.31
C LEU A 140 -10.64 6.96 -3.57
N SER A 141 -10.43 8.03 -2.79
CA SER A 141 -11.13 9.31 -2.97
C SER A 141 -10.92 9.86 -4.38
N ARG A 142 -9.67 9.94 -4.84
CA ARG A 142 -9.33 10.43 -6.19
C ARG A 142 -9.94 9.56 -7.30
N ALA A 143 -10.03 8.25 -7.12
CA ALA A 143 -10.67 7.37 -8.08
C ALA A 143 -12.18 7.64 -8.18
N ILE A 144 -12.83 7.95 -7.06
CA ILE A 144 -14.25 8.32 -7.02
C ILE A 144 -14.45 9.70 -7.65
N GLU A 145 -13.68 10.70 -7.24
CA GLU A 145 -13.77 12.08 -7.71
C GLU A 145 -13.53 12.20 -9.23
N SER A 146 -12.61 11.40 -9.76
CA SER A 146 -12.32 11.36 -11.21
C SER A 146 -13.33 10.53 -12.03
N GLY A 147 -14.32 9.93 -11.39
CA GLY A 147 -15.31 9.09 -12.05
C GLY A 147 -14.81 7.69 -12.49
N ARG A 148 -13.59 7.31 -12.13
CA ARG A 148 -13.06 5.95 -12.39
C ARG A 148 -13.82 4.89 -11.61
N LEU A 149 -14.36 5.27 -10.45
CA LEU A 149 -15.09 4.40 -9.54
C LEU A 149 -16.37 5.07 -9.03
N SER A 150 -17.42 4.29 -8.88
CA SER A 150 -18.65 4.70 -8.19
C SER A 150 -18.96 3.74 -7.05
N LEU A 151 -19.37 4.26 -5.90
CA LEU A 151 -19.69 3.48 -4.69
C LEU A 151 -20.89 2.53 -4.85
N SER A 152 -21.67 2.66 -5.91
CA SER A 152 -22.81 1.77 -6.23
C SER A 152 -22.64 1.04 -7.56
N SER A 153 -21.40 0.81 -7.97
CA SER A 153 -21.10 0.30 -9.31
C SER A 153 -21.23 -1.22 -9.47
N GLY A 154 -21.32 -1.96 -8.37
CA GLY A 154 -21.17 -3.42 -8.39
C GLY A 154 -19.76 -3.89 -8.76
N LYS A 155 -18.79 -2.98 -8.79
CA LYS A 155 -17.42 -3.26 -9.19
C LYS A 155 -16.56 -3.73 -8.01
N ARG A 156 -15.70 -4.71 -8.28
CA ARG A 156 -14.70 -5.18 -7.31
C ARG A 156 -13.50 -4.25 -7.27
N ILE A 157 -13.07 -3.90 -6.06
CA ILE A 157 -11.81 -3.22 -5.80
C ILE A 157 -10.93 -4.08 -4.89
N VAL A 158 -9.62 -3.96 -5.05
CA VAL A 158 -8.61 -4.69 -4.27
C VAL A 158 -7.58 -3.72 -3.73
N PHE A 159 -7.32 -3.82 -2.43
CA PHE A 159 -6.26 -3.07 -1.74
C PHE A 159 -5.08 -4.00 -1.47
N LEU A 160 -3.88 -3.56 -1.81
CA LEU A 160 -2.63 -4.29 -1.66
C LEU A 160 -1.64 -3.47 -0.83
N GLY A 161 -1.51 -3.79 0.45
CA GLY A 161 -0.69 -3.07 1.41
C GLY A 161 0.59 -3.82 1.77
N ALA A 162 1.75 -3.14 1.73
CA ALA A 162 3.03 -3.70 2.16
C ALA A 162 3.87 -2.64 2.89
N PRO A 163 3.47 -2.23 4.10
CA PRO A 163 4.27 -1.30 4.91
C PRO A 163 5.53 -1.98 5.45
N ASN A 164 6.48 -1.13 5.87
CA ASN A 164 7.69 -1.59 6.55
C ASN A 164 7.36 -2.32 7.86
N GLY A 165 8.29 -3.14 8.32
CA GLY A 165 8.18 -3.84 9.59
C GLY A 165 7.71 -5.30 9.58
N LEU A 166 7.66 -6.00 8.59
CA LEU A 166 6.94 -6.14 7.34
C LEU A 166 5.55 -6.72 7.64
N THR A 167 4.52 -5.98 7.40
CA THR A 167 3.14 -6.49 7.44
C THR A 167 2.54 -6.36 6.05
N ILE A 168 2.06 -7.45 5.48
CA ILE A 168 1.43 -7.46 4.17
C ILE A 168 -0.07 -7.58 4.38
N GLY A 169 -0.84 -6.70 3.74
CA GLY A 169 -2.28 -6.66 3.84
C GLY A 169 -2.94 -6.82 2.48
N PHE A 170 -4.06 -7.53 2.48
CA PHE A 170 -4.96 -7.67 1.35
C PHE A 170 -6.37 -7.35 1.82
N ALA A 171 -7.09 -6.54 1.06
CA ALA A 171 -8.50 -6.34 1.28
C ALA A 171 -9.24 -6.25 -0.05
N THR A 172 -10.46 -6.76 -0.11
CA THR A 172 -11.31 -6.64 -1.29
C THR A 172 -12.76 -6.51 -0.90
N LEU A 173 -13.49 -5.74 -1.68
CA LEU A 173 -14.94 -5.59 -1.59
C LEU A 173 -15.52 -5.32 -2.98
N VAL A 174 -16.83 -5.53 -3.09
CA VAL A 174 -17.63 -5.14 -4.25
C VAL A 174 -18.50 -3.97 -3.82
N LEU A 175 -18.44 -2.87 -4.57
CA LEU A 175 -19.13 -1.60 -4.29
C LEU A 175 -20.53 -1.57 -4.87
#